data_6896cbcedbe88687a660fc18e99c9da4
#
_entry.id   6896cbcedbe88687a660fc18e99c9da4
#
_cell.length_a   1.000
_cell.length_b   1.000
_cell.length_c   1.000
_cell.angle_alpha   90.00
_cell.angle_beta   90.00
_cell.angle_gamma   90.00
#
_symmetry.space_group_name_H-M   'P 1'
#
loop_
_entity.id
_entity.type
_entity.pdbx_description
1 polymer ?
#
loop_
_entity_poly.entity_id
_entity_poly.type
_entity_poly.pdbx_seq_one_letter_code
_entity_poly.pdbx_strand_id
1 'polypeptide(L)'
;MNKSALFIWVLLIGLALILTCFFLPDQVTNAMRKDTLEALGPVLRTADKPVTFFSRMDSKLKTLDQAQAEIEKLRGQVAELTVRNAVLTDKTTENSRLREMLGFQAASQYELLPCRVVSRDPSSWWDSVQINIGWATNQDLDKKYHGKYSLTSDQPVVSPRGVVGKTGVVSKYVTDVILIVNRNCSISATVEGTHDQGIVKGQGNFEEGKPRVMVDYLPKESLVAPGQFVVTSGLGPYFPAGLRLGTVLEVPPLNNEYPTFGLYRQAIIEPTADLNQLDELFIVLGPKQGDHPGNPQDAKPDATPDITPAPNASAAGANN
;
A
#
# COMPACT_ATOMS: atom_id res chain seq x y z
N MET A 1 -14.18 8.32 -68.41
CA MET A 1 -15.17 7.52 -69.15
C MET A 1 -16.03 6.82 -68.13
N ASN A 2 -17.30 7.18 -68.01
CA ASN A 2 -18.21 6.71 -66.94
C ASN A 2 -18.49 5.21 -67.09
N LYS A 3 -18.25 4.43 -66.01
CA LYS A 3 -18.49 2.98 -65.94
C LYS A 3 -19.94 2.63 -66.30
N SER A 4 -20.92 3.51 -66.06
CA SER A 4 -22.33 3.37 -66.45
C SER A 4 -22.57 3.44 -67.97
N ALA A 5 -21.78 4.24 -68.68
CA ALA A 5 -21.90 4.34 -70.16
C ALA A 5 -21.38 3.06 -70.83
N LEU A 6 -20.34 2.45 -70.30
CA LEU A 6 -19.77 1.21 -70.81
C LEU A 6 -20.73 0.03 -70.59
N PHE A 7 -21.46 -0.01 -69.49
CA PHE A 7 -22.47 -1.00 -69.19
C PHE A 7 -23.68 -0.91 -70.12
N ILE A 8 -24.14 0.33 -70.44
CA ILE A 8 -25.25 0.57 -71.34
C ILE A 8 -24.84 0.18 -72.76
N TRP A 9 -23.61 0.42 -73.19
CA TRP A 9 -23.11 0.02 -74.53
C TRP A 9 -23.02 -1.51 -74.66
N VAL A 10 -22.59 -2.25 -73.62
CA VAL A 10 -22.55 -3.71 -73.62
C VAL A 10 -23.94 -4.31 -73.66
N LEU A 11 -24.89 -3.69 -72.97
CA LEU A 11 -26.30 -4.13 -72.95
C LEU A 11 -27.00 -3.87 -74.30
N LEU A 12 -26.71 -2.72 -74.96
CA LEU A 12 -27.18 -2.41 -76.29
C LEU A 12 -26.64 -3.32 -77.38
N ILE A 13 -25.33 -3.68 -77.29
CA ILE A 13 -24.74 -4.66 -78.22
C ILE A 13 -25.30 -6.04 -78.05
N GLY A 14 -25.51 -6.47 -76.77
CA GLY A 14 -26.20 -7.77 -76.48
C GLY A 14 -27.59 -7.81 -77.01
N LEU A 15 -28.38 -6.74 -76.87
CA LEU A 15 -29.75 -6.61 -77.39
C LEU A 15 -29.77 -6.63 -78.93
N ALA A 16 -28.80 -5.89 -79.54
CA ALA A 16 -28.71 -5.89 -81.04
C ALA A 16 -28.34 -7.28 -81.57
N LEU A 17 -27.51 -8.06 -80.86
CA LEU A 17 -27.11 -9.38 -81.24
C LEU A 17 -28.28 -10.39 -81.09
N ILE A 18 -29.15 -10.25 -80.13
CA ILE A 18 -30.35 -11.03 -79.93
C ILE A 18 -31.37 -10.68 -81.02
N LEU A 19 -31.56 -9.42 -81.36
CA LEU A 19 -32.43 -8.95 -82.39
C LEU A 19 -32.01 -9.42 -83.81
N THR A 20 -30.73 -9.40 -84.12
CA THR A 20 -30.17 -9.96 -85.35
C THR A 20 -30.38 -11.48 -85.45
N CYS A 21 -30.28 -12.20 -84.33
CA CYS A 21 -30.59 -13.66 -84.31
C CYS A 21 -32.04 -13.97 -84.58
N PHE A 22 -32.96 -13.07 -84.22
CA PHE A 22 -34.42 -13.28 -84.43
C PHE A 22 -34.90 -12.93 -85.87
N PHE A 23 -34.10 -12.14 -86.59
CA PHE A 23 -34.48 -11.70 -87.99
C PHE A 23 -33.78 -12.49 -89.11
N LEU A 24 -33.01 -13.55 -88.83
CA LEU A 24 -32.39 -14.39 -89.84
C LEU A 24 -33.38 -15.41 -90.38
N PRO A 25 -33.46 -15.57 -91.72
CA PRO A 25 -34.33 -16.52 -92.33
C PRO A 25 -33.92 -17.98 -92.07
N ASP A 26 -34.89 -18.86 -91.91
CA ASP A 26 -34.81 -20.26 -91.50
C ASP A 26 -33.76 -21.16 -92.19
N GLN A 27 -33.27 -20.72 -93.32
CA GLN A 27 -32.28 -21.48 -94.10
C GLN A 27 -30.83 -21.36 -93.56
N VAL A 28 -30.52 -20.33 -92.82
CA VAL A 28 -29.17 -20.10 -92.21
C VAL A 28 -29.07 -20.72 -90.82
N THR A 29 -30.21 -20.83 -90.14
CA THR A 29 -30.26 -21.37 -88.79
C THR A 29 -29.97 -22.87 -88.70
N ASN A 30 -30.25 -23.67 -89.75
CA ASN A 30 -30.00 -25.12 -89.72
C ASN A 30 -28.54 -25.53 -89.99
N ALA A 31 -27.75 -24.72 -90.71
CA ALA A 31 -26.32 -24.96 -90.92
C ALA A 31 -25.52 -24.59 -89.71
N MET A 32 -25.87 -23.52 -89.00
CA MET A 32 -25.14 -23.03 -87.75
C MET A 32 -25.44 -23.90 -86.50
N ARG A 33 -26.57 -24.64 -86.50
CA ARG A 33 -27.00 -25.42 -85.32
C ARG A 33 -26.09 -26.64 -85.06
N LYS A 34 -25.44 -27.21 -86.10
CA LYS A 34 -24.54 -28.37 -85.93
C LYS A 34 -23.14 -27.93 -85.45
N ASP A 35 -22.59 -26.84 -86.00
CA ASP A 35 -21.21 -26.42 -85.67
C ASP A 35 -21.13 -25.68 -84.37
N THR A 36 -22.21 -24.98 -83.96
CA THR A 36 -22.26 -24.28 -82.67
C THR A 36 -22.41 -25.22 -81.46
N LEU A 37 -23.08 -26.40 -81.65
CA LEU A 37 -23.19 -27.37 -80.56
C LEU A 37 -21.86 -28.10 -80.27
N GLU A 38 -21.05 -28.33 -81.34
CA GLU A 38 -19.74 -28.92 -81.16
C GLU A 38 -18.69 -27.93 -80.59
N ALA A 39 -18.79 -26.66 -80.93
CA ALA A 39 -17.91 -25.59 -80.36
C ALA A 39 -18.25 -25.23 -78.93
N LEU A 40 -19.49 -25.39 -78.49
CA LEU A 40 -19.94 -25.09 -77.10
C LEU A 40 -19.72 -26.28 -76.14
N GLY A 41 -19.41 -27.47 -76.66
CA GLY A 41 -19.19 -28.68 -75.89
C GLY A 41 -18.05 -28.52 -74.81
N PRO A 42 -16.88 -27.94 -75.09
CA PRO A 42 -15.83 -27.76 -74.10
C PRO A 42 -16.15 -26.64 -73.06
N VAL A 43 -16.98 -25.64 -73.44
CA VAL A 43 -17.34 -24.53 -72.54
C VAL A 43 -18.37 -24.98 -71.48
N LEU A 44 -19.35 -25.83 -71.90
CA LEU A 44 -20.33 -26.39 -70.95
C LEU A 44 -19.73 -27.41 -69.99
N ARG A 45 -18.67 -28.12 -70.38
CA ARG A 45 -17.95 -29.02 -69.42
C ARG A 45 -17.10 -28.29 -68.35
N THR A 46 -16.83 -27.02 -68.54
CA THR A 46 -16.10 -26.20 -67.56
C THR A 46 -17.03 -25.35 -66.70
N ALA A 47 -18.36 -25.36 -66.97
CA ALA A 47 -19.35 -24.59 -66.19
C ALA A 47 -19.64 -25.18 -64.80
N ASP A 48 -19.26 -26.44 -64.53
CA ASP A 48 -19.43 -27.02 -63.19
C ASP A 48 -18.41 -26.54 -62.14
N LYS A 49 -17.37 -25.84 -62.56
CA LYS A 49 -16.31 -25.35 -61.62
C LYS A 49 -16.63 -24.06 -60.87
N PRO A 50 -17.41 -23.08 -61.34
CA PRO A 50 -17.68 -21.86 -60.59
C PRO A 50 -18.52 -22.08 -59.34
N VAL A 51 -19.44 -23.06 -59.34
CA VAL A 51 -20.32 -23.31 -58.17
C VAL A 51 -19.51 -23.84 -56.95
N THR A 52 -18.50 -24.67 -57.20
CA THR A 52 -17.64 -25.20 -56.13
C THR A 52 -16.66 -24.17 -55.62
N PHE A 53 -16.30 -23.17 -56.41
CA PHE A 53 -15.42 -22.08 -55.99
C PHE A 53 -16.17 -21.10 -55.08
N PHE A 54 -17.40 -20.73 -55.42
CA PHE A 54 -18.23 -19.86 -54.57
C PHE A 54 -18.64 -20.53 -53.26
N SER A 55 -18.95 -21.81 -53.22
CA SER A 55 -19.27 -22.54 -52.00
C SER A 55 -18.06 -22.70 -51.07
N ARG A 56 -16.84 -22.86 -51.61
CA ARG A 56 -15.59 -22.86 -50.83
C ARG A 56 -15.23 -21.48 -50.28
N MET A 57 -15.60 -20.41 -50.97
CA MET A 57 -15.36 -19.04 -50.52
C MET A 57 -16.31 -18.66 -49.40
N ASP A 58 -17.59 -19.04 -49.50
CA ASP A 58 -18.60 -18.81 -48.45
C ASP A 58 -18.28 -19.60 -47.17
N SER A 59 -17.80 -20.83 -47.28
CA SER A 59 -17.35 -21.61 -46.12
C SER A 59 -16.12 -21.01 -45.42
N LYS A 60 -15.17 -20.46 -46.19
CA LYS A 60 -14.00 -19.78 -45.63
C LYS A 60 -14.36 -18.46 -44.95
N LEU A 61 -15.30 -17.70 -45.51
CA LEU A 61 -15.77 -16.46 -44.87
C LEU A 61 -16.50 -16.76 -43.56
N LYS A 62 -17.37 -17.76 -43.51
CA LYS A 62 -18.05 -18.20 -42.28
C LYS A 62 -17.07 -18.68 -41.21
N THR A 63 -15.99 -19.39 -41.59
CA THR A 63 -14.94 -19.82 -40.63
C THR A 63 -14.13 -18.64 -40.12
N LEU A 64 -13.87 -17.61 -40.94
CA LEU A 64 -13.20 -16.38 -40.50
C LEU A 64 -14.07 -15.57 -39.52
N ASP A 65 -15.35 -15.40 -39.83
CA ASP A 65 -16.29 -14.71 -38.93
C ASP A 65 -16.44 -15.44 -37.60
N GLN A 66 -16.52 -16.78 -37.62
CA GLN A 66 -16.54 -17.60 -36.41
C GLN A 66 -15.25 -17.46 -35.60
N ALA A 67 -14.08 -17.48 -36.26
CA ALA A 67 -12.80 -17.32 -35.59
C ALA A 67 -12.66 -15.91 -34.99
N GLN A 68 -13.14 -14.88 -35.69
CA GLN A 68 -13.15 -13.51 -35.14
C GLN A 68 -14.06 -13.38 -33.93
N ALA A 69 -15.27 -13.95 -33.98
CA ALA A 69 -16.19 -13.98 -32.85
C ALA A 69 -15.63 -14.74 -31.66
N GLU A 70 -14.91 -15.84 -31.90
CA GLU A 70 -14.23 -16.60 -30.84
C GLU A 70 -13.06 -15.82 -30.22
N ILE A 71 -12.23 -15.14 -31.03
CA ILE A 71 -11.18 -14.26 -30.56
C ILE A 71 -11.75 -13.14 -29.68
N GLU A 72 -12.85 -12.52 -30.08
CA GLU A 72 -13.49 -11.45 -29.33
C GLU A 72 -14.07 -11.95 -28.00
N LYS A 73 -14.70 -13.12 -28.01
CA LYS A 73 -15.17 -13.82 -26.83
C LYS A 73 -14.03 -14.16 -25.87
N LEU A 74 -12.94 -14.73 -26.39
CA LEU A 74 -11.76 -15.07 -25.60
C LEU A 74 -11.08 -13.82 -25.02
N ARG A 75 -10.98 -12.73 -25.78
CA ARG A 75 -10.49 -11.45 -25.28
C ARG A 75 -11.35 -10.90 -24.13
N GLY A 76 -12.67 -11.00 -24.26
CA GLY A 76 -13.61 -10.65 -23.20
C GLY A 76 -13.40 -11.49 -21.93
N GLN A 77 -13.23 -12.80 -22.07
CA GLN A 77 -12.94 -13.70 -20.95
C GLN A 77 -11.58 -13.40 -20.29
N VAL A 78 -10.54 -13.14 -21.08
CA VAL A 78 -9.23 -12.75 -20.56
C VAL A 78 -9.32 -11.43 -19.79
N ALA A 79 -10.02 -10.43 -20.33
CA ALA A 79 -10.22 -9.16 -19.64
C ALA A 79 -10.97 -9.34 -18.31
N GLU A 80 -12.06 -10.13 -18.31
CA GLU A 80 -12.82 -10.43 -17.10
C GLU A 80 -11.98 -11.18 -16.06
N LEU A 81 -11.24 -12.22 -16.49
CA LEU A 81 -10.35 -12.97 -15.60
C LEU A 81 -9.21 -12.10 -15.05
N THR A 82 -8.67 -11.20 -15.85
CA THR A 82 -7.64 -10.26 -15.41
C THR A 82 -8.17 -9.34 -14.30
N VAL A 83 -9.36 -8.77 -14.47
CA VAL A 83 -10.02 -7.95 -13.44
C VAL A 83 -10.30 -8.77 -12.18
N ARG A 84 -10.83 -9.98 -12.33
CA ARG A 84 -11.09 -10.88 -11.18
C ARG A 84 -9.80 -11.23 -10.44
N ASN A 85 -8.72 -11.54 -11.16
CA ASN A 85 -7.42 -11.82 -10.55
C ASN A 85 -6.86 -10.61 -9.82
N ALA A 86 -6.96 -9.40 -10.37
CA ALA A 86 -6.54 -8.18 -9.68
C ALA A 86 -7.30 -8.00 -8.36
N VAL A 87 -8.63 -8.12 -8.36
CA VAL A 87 -9.46 -8.03 -7.15
C VAL A 87 -9.12 -9.11 -6.12
N LEU A 88 -8.87 -10.35 -6.56
CA LEU A 88 -8.48 -11.43 -5.65
C LEU A 88 -7.09 -11.20 -5.05
N THR A 89 -6.15 -10.70 -5.84
CA THR A 89 -4.81 -10.34 -5.37
C THR A 89 -4.88 -9.24 -4.31
N ASP A 90 -5.66 -8.19 -4.55
CA ASP A 90 -5.87 -7.11 -3.58
C ASP A 90 -6.45 -7.65 -2.27
N LYS A 91 -7.48 -8.50 -2.34
CA LYS A 91 -8.10 -9.10 -1.15
C LYS A 91 -7.15 -10.03 -0.39
N THR A 92 -6.30 -10.79 -1.08
CA THR A 92 -5.32 -11.66 -0.42
C THR A 92 -4.22 -10.83 0.27
N THR A 93 -3.78 -9.75 -0.36
CA THR A 93 -2.82 -8.82 0.22
C THR A 93 -3.40 -8.11 1.44
N GLU A 94 -4.64 -7.62 1.37
CA GLU A 94 -5.34 -7.03 2.50
C GLU A 94 -5.50 -8.05 3.64
N ASN A 95 -5.90 -9.29 3.34
CA ASN A 95 -6.06 -10.33 4.37
C ASN A 95 -4.74 -10.67 5.08
N SER A 96 -3.63 -10.78 4.34
CA SER A 96 -2.31 -11.02 4.93
C SER A 96 -1.87 -9.86 5.81
N ARG A 97 -2.09 -8.62 5.38
CA ARG A 97 -1.80 -7.42 6.16
C ARG A 97 -2.63 -7.34 7.45
N LEU A 98 -3.93 -7.61 7.37
CA LEU A 98 -4.80 -7.64 8.55
C LEU A 98 -4.39 -8.73 9.56
N ARG A 99 -3.95 -9.90 9.07
CA ARG A 99 -3.40 -10.96 9.94
C ARG A 99 -2.09 -10.53 10.61
N GLU A 100 -1.20 -9.86 9.90
CA GLU A 100 0.03 -9.30 10.47
C GLU A 100 -0.31 -8.29 11.58
N MET A 101 -1.27 -7.41 11.35
CA MET A 101 -1.73 -6.42 12.34
C MET A 101 -2.35 -7.08 13.57
N LEU A 102 -3.20 -8.09 13.38
CA LEU A 102 -3.78 -8.85 14.52
C LEU A 102 -2.70 -9.59 15.31
N GLY A 103 -1.72 -10.19 14.63
CA GLY A 103 -0.57 -10.83 15.26
C GLY A 103 0.27 -9.83 16.04
N PHE A 104 0.53 -8.66 15.49
CA PHE A 104 1.25 -7.58 16.17
C PHE A 104 0.50 -7.08 17.41
N GLN A 105 -0.82 -6.84 17.30
CA GLN A 105 -1.64 -6.41 18.43
C GLN A 105 -1.66 -7.46 19.55
N ALA A 106 -1.76 -8.74 19.20
CA ALA A 106 -1.77 -9.84 20.17
C ALA A 106 -0.41 -9.98 20.88
N ALA A 107 0.70 -9.87 20.13
CA ALA A 107 2.05 -10.02 20.64
C ALA A 107 2.56 -8.80 21.43
N SER A 108 1.93 -7.62 21.24
CA SER A 108 2.34 -6.40 21.91
C SER A 108 2.08 -6.47 23.43
N GLN A 109 3.01 -6.02 24.23
CA GLN A 109 2.84 -5.80 25.68
C GLN A 109 2.03 -4.54 26.00
N TYR A 110 1.75 -3.70 25.00
CA TYR A 110 0.98 -2.48 25.13
C TYR A 110 -0.45 -2.65 24.62
N GLU A 111 -1.37 -1.92 25.23
CA GLU A 111 -2.73 -1.80 24.69
C GLU A 111 -2.69 -0.89 23.46
N LEU A 112 -3.14 -1.45 22.34
CA LEU A 112 -3.07 -0.80 21.03
C LEU A 112 -4.47 -0.49 20.53
N LEU A 113 -4.70 0.76 20.16
CA LEU A 113 -5.94 1.22 19.52
C LEU A 113 -5.74 1.25 18.00
N PRO A 114 -6.39 0.33 17.26
CA PRO A 114 -6.27 0.30 15.80
C PRO A 114 -6.93 1.52 15.17
N CYS A 115 -6.31 2.10 14.16
CA CYS A 115 -6.81 3.23 13.40
C CYS A 115 -6.40 3.12 11.93
N ARG A 116 -7.10 3.87 11.06
CA ARG A 116 -6.83 3.92 9.62
C ARG A 116 -6.51 5.34 9.20
N VAL A 117 -5.55 5.48 8.29
CA VAL A 117 -5.26 6.75 7.64
C VAL A 117 -6.41 7.09 6.69
N VAL A 118 -6.98 8.29 6.84
CA VAL A 118 -8.11 8.76 6.02
C VAL A 118 -7.73 9.91 5.10
N SER A 119 -6.68 10.63 5.45
CA SER A 119 -6.21 11.75 4.64
C SER A 119 -4.73 11.97 4.79
N ARG A 120 -4.11 12.44 3.72
CA ARG A 120 -2.73 12.88 3.67
C ARG A 120 -2.64 14.08 2.75
N ASP A 121 -2.05 15.17 3.23
CA ASP A 121 -1.91 16.40 2.44
C ASP A 121 -0.75 16.23 1.45
N PRO A 122 -1.00 16.35 0.13
CA PRO A 122 0.06 16.27 -0.87
C PRO A 122 1.12 17.36 -0.74
N SER A 123 0.78 18.53 -0.17
CA SER A 123 1.70 19.66 0.01
C SER A 123 2.64 19.47 1.21
N SER A 124 2.23 18.67 2.19
CA SER A 124 2.97 18.34 3.40
C SER A 124 3.06 16.83 3.62
N TRP A 125 3.33 16.09 2.53
CA TRP A 125 3.30 14.63 2.47
C TRP A 125 4.05 13.92 3.61
N TRP A 126 5.14 14.52 4.05
CA TRP A 126 6.04 13.94 5.04
C TRP A 126 5.85 14.53 6.45
N ASP A 127 4.98 15.52 6.59
CA ASP A 127 4.80 16.19 7.88
C ASP A 127 3.77 15.51 8.76
N SER A 128 2.61 15.17 8.18
CA SER A 128 1.51 14.58 8.95
C SER A 128 0.56 13.76 8.09
N VAL A 129 -0.19 12.88 8.76
CA VAL A 129 -1.33 12.16 8.21
C VAL A 129 -2.51 12.28 9.15
N GLN A 130 -3.73 12.11 8.65
CA GLN A 130 -4.94 12.11 9.46
C GLN A 130 -5.49 10.69 9.60
N ILE A 131 -5.90 10.34 10.82
CA ILE A 131 -6.49 9.04 11.14
C ILE A 131 -7.96 9.19 11.54
N ASN A 132 -8.74 8.13 11.34
CA ASN A 132 -10.21 8.08 11.54
C ASN A 132 -10.65 7.96 13.01
N ILE A 133 -9.83 8.37 13.96
CA ILE A 133 -10.10 8.29 15.39
C ILE A 133 -9.93 9.67 15.99
N GLY A 134 -10.88 10.07 16.85
CA GLY A 134 -10.85 11.34 17.58
C GLY A 134 -11.30 11.18 19.03
N TRP A 135 -11.43 12.31 19.75
CA TRP A 135 -11.80 12.27 21.17
C TRP A 135 -13.20 11.68 21.43
N ALA A 136 -14.09 11.59 20.43
CA ALA A 136 -15.36 10.87 20.55
C ALA A 136 -15.17 9.39 20.91
N THR A 137 -14.06 8.78 20.49
CA THR A 137 -13.69 7.39 20.82
C THR A 137 -13.38 7.20 22.31
N ASN A 138 -13.05 8.28 23.04
CA ASN A 138 -12.79 8.20 24.48
C ASN A 138 -13.98 7.66 25.27
N GLN A 139 -15.22 7.89 24.81
CA GLN A 139 -16.41 7.32 25.46
C GLN A 139 -16.44 5.79 25.37
N ASP A 140 -16.00 5.23 24.25
CA ASP A 140 -15.94 3.78 24.07
C ASP A 140 -14.73 3.18 24.80
N LEU A 141 -13.60 3.90 24.82
CA LEU A 141 -12.42 3.54 25.61
C LEU A 141 -12.76 3.54 27.11
N ASP A 142 -13.50 4.54 27.59
CA ASP A 142 -13.94 4.64 28.98
C ASP A 142 -14.80 3.44 29.38
N LYS A 143 -15.78 3.07 28.54
CA LYS A 143 -16.61 1.87 28.76
C LYS A 143 -15.80 0.57 28.78
N LYS A 144 -14.82 0.46 27.84
CA LYS A 144 -14.04 -0.77 27.68
C LYS A 144 -12.98 -0.92 28.78
N TYR A 145 -12.34 0.15 29.18
CA TYR A 145 -11.17 0.14 30.06
C TYR A 145 -11.37 0.89 31.39
N HIS A 146 -12.63 1.24 31.73
CA HIS A 146 -12.99 1.88 33.00
C HIS A 146 -12.20 3.17 33.30
N GLY A 147 -12.04 4.02 32.29
CA GLY A 147 -11.34 5.31 32.42
C GLY A 147 -9.81 5.23 32.46
N LYS A 148 -9.22 4.04 32.29
CA LYS A 148 -7.77 3.86 32.37
C LYS A 148 -7.01 4.50 31.20
N TYR A 149 -7.58 4.46 29.99
CA TYR A 149 -6.95 4.95 28.77
C TYR A 149 -7.82 6.01 28.11
N SER A 150 -7.16 7.02 27.56
CA SER A 150 -7.79 8.06 26.78
C SER A 150 -6.91 8.45 25.60
N LEU A 151 -7.53 8.87 24.51
CA LEU A 151 -6.85 9.43 23.37
C LEU A 151 -6.48 10.88 23.65
N THR A 152 -5.19 11.18 23.62
CA THR A 152 -4.63 12.51 23.86
C THR A 152 -3.58 12.83 22.79
N SER A 153 -3.06 14.07 22.81
CA SER A 153 -1.87 14.42 22.01
C SER A 153 -0.61 13.72 22.52
N ASP A 154 0.41 13.68 21.67
CA ASP A 154 1.75 13.16 21.93
C ASP A 154 1.84 11.64 22.20
N GLN A 155 0.76 10.88 22.04
CA GLN A 155 0.80 9.42 22.13
C GLN A 155 1.52 8.78 20.93
N PRO A 156 2.29 7.71 21.15
CA PRO A 156 2.99 7.02 20.06
C PRO A 156 2.03 6.41 19.05
N VAL A 157 2.34 6.60 17.77
CA VAL A 157 1.66 5.93 16.66
C VAL A 157 2.64 4.98 16.01
N VAL A 158 2.26 3.70 15.92
CA VAL A 158 3.10 2.61 15.44
C VAL A 158 2.45 1.82 14.33
N SER A 159 3.28 1.23 13.49
CA SER A 159 2.94 0.15 12.55
C SER A 159 3.57 -1.16 13.06
N PRO A 160 3.26 -2.33 12.48
CA PRO A 160 3.95 -3.58 12.78
C PRO A 160 5.48 -3.51 12.59
N ARG A 161 5.96 -2.61 11.75
CA ARG A 161 7.39 -2.46 11.45
C ARG A 161 8.11 -1.52 12.42
N GLY A 162 7.42 -0.54 13.01
CA GLY A 162 8.04 0.42 13.92
C GLY A 162 7.21 1.69 14.14
N VAL A 163 7.82 2.65 14.79
CA VAL A 163 7.20 3.94 15.11
C VAL A 163 7.03 4.77 13.84
N VAL A 164 5.80 5.25 13.66
CA VAL A 164 5.41 6.14 12.55
C VAL A 164 5.51 7.61 12.97
N GLY A 165 5.16 7.91 14.22
CA GLY A 165 5.13 9.26 14.74
C GLY A 165 4.39 9.37 16.06
N LYS A 166 3.74 10.50 16.29
CA LYS A 166 2.93 10.77 17.48
C LYS A 166 1.62 11.46 17.13
N THR A 167 0.61 11.30 17.97
CA THR A 167 -0.64 12.06 17.84
C THR A 167 -0.39 13.55 18.05
N GLY A 168 -0.97 14.37 17.21
CA GLY A 168 -0.96 15.82 17.30
C GLY A 168 -2.30 16.37 17.81
N VAL A 169 -2.97 17.18 16.99
CA VAL A 169 -4.28 17.74 17.32
C VAL A 169 -5.34 16.66 17.25
N VAL A 170 -6.04 16.44 18.37
CA VAL A 170 -7.14 15.48 18.47
C VAL A 170 -8.46 16.21 18.30
N SER A 171 -9.13 16.03 17.15
CA SER A 171 -10.46 16.54 16.86
C SER A 171 -11.54 15.53 17.25
N LYS A 172 -12.81 15.85 17.01
CA LYS A 172 -13.92 14.97 17.43
C LYS A 172 -13.87 13.58 16.82
N TYR A 173 -13.60 13.48 15.52
CA TYR A 173 -13.62 12.22 14.76
C TYR A 173 -12.29 11.88 14.08
N VAL A 174 -11.38 12.83 14.05
CA VAL A 174 -10.11 12.73 13.33
C VAL A 174 -8.99 13.22 14.24
N THR A 175 -7.83 12.61 14.12
CA THR A 175 -6.60 13.03 14.81
C THR A 175 -5.49 13.19 13.81
N ASP A 176 -4.74 14.28 13.92
CA ASP A 176 -3.51 14.46 13.16
C ASP A 176 -2.39 13.62 13.77
N VAL A 177 -1.63 12.94 12.95
CA VAL A 177 -0.42 12.21 13.35
C VAL A 177 0.79 12.92 12.78
N ILE A 178 1.65 13.43 13.64
CA ILE A 178 2.91 14.07 13.28
C ILE A 178 3.91 12.95 13.01
N LEU A 179 4.43 12.87 11.79
CA LEU A 179 5.34 11.81 11.38
C LEU A 179 6.72 11.99 12.02
N ILE A 180 7.44 10.87 12.19
CA ILE A 180 8.79 10.86 12.82
C ILE A 180 9.81 11.73 12.07
N VAL A 181 9.60 11.96 10.78
CA VAL A 181 10.46 12.80 9.92
C VAL A 181 10.15 14.29 10.04
N ASN A 182 9.03 14.67 10.64
CA ASN A 182 8.66 16.05 10.87
C ASN A 182 9.59 16.68 11.93
N ARG A 183 10.02 17.92 11.71
CA ARG A 183 10.90 18.67 12.62
C ARG A 183 10.33 18.86 14.03
N ASN A 184 9.00 18.83 14.16
CA ASN A 184 8.31 18.94 15.45
C ASN A 184 8.16 17.59 16.16
N CYS A 185 8.66 16.50 15.58
CA CYS A 185 8.69 15.19 16.20
C CYS A 185 10.05 14.97 16.87
N SER A 186 10.05 14.88 18.19
CA SER A 186 11.23 14.56 19.00
C SER A 186 10.90 13.42 19.93
N ILE A 187 11.72 12.37 19.91
CA ILE A 187 11.49 11.11 20.64
C ILE A 187 12.77 10.71 21.37
N SER A 188 12.69 10.46 22.66
CA SER A 188 13.83 9.95 23.45
C SER A 188 14.14 8.52 23.00
N ALA A 189 15.40 8.29 22.66
CA ALA A 189 15.86 7.05 22.03
C ALA A 189 17.08 6.46 22.72
N THR A 190 17.28 5.17 22.51
CA THR A 190 18.47 4.42 22.92
C THR A 190 18.96 3.59 21.75
N VAL A 191 20.27 3.53 21.55
CA VAL A 191 20.87 2.66 20.53
C VAL A 191 21.07 1.27 21.13
N GLU A 192 20.53 0.24 20.46
CA GLU A 192 20.74 -1.15 20.89
C GLU A 192 22.21 -1.55 20.76
N GLY A 193 22.73 -2.19 21.79
CA GLY A 193 24.13 -2.66 21.86
C GLY A 193 25.05 -1.73 22.64
N THR A 194 25.02 -0.42 22.42
CA THR A 194 25.80 0.54 23.18
C THR A 194 25.05 1.11 24.40
N HIS A 195 23.70 1.04 24.36
CA HIS A 195 22.80 1.65 25.34
C HIS A 195 22.94 3.18 25.46
N ASP A 196 23.58 3.81 24.48
CA ASP A 196 23.73 5.25 24.44
C ASP A 196 22.38 5.90 24.20
N GLN A 197 22.11 6.95 24.97
CA GLN A 197 20.86 7.70 24.92
C GLN A 197 21.00 8.92 24.01
N GLY A 198 19.96 9.22 23.28
CA GLY A 198 19.88 10.38 22.42
C GLY A 198 18.43 10.80 22.18
N ILE A 199 18.25 11.78 21.32
CA ILE A 199 16.93 12.27 20.91
C ILE A 199 16.83 12.12 19.40
N VAL A 200 15.86 11.33 18.95
CA VAL A 200 15.49 11.25 17.53
C VAL A 200 14.69 12.48 17.16
N LYS A 201 15.15 13.19 16.13
CA LYS A 201 14.48 14.37 15.57
C LYS A 201 14.29 14.22 14.06
N GLY A 202 13.11 14.57 13.59
CA GLY A 202 12.85 14.72 12.18
C GLY A 202 13.62 15.90 11.59
N GLN A 203 14.17 15.73 10.40
CA GLN A 203 14.92 16.80 9.71
C GLN A 203 14.07 17.52 8.65
N GLY A 204 12.95 16.92 8.25
CA GLY A 204 12.16 17.39 7.11
C GLY A 204 12.91 17.30 5.78
N ASN A 205 14.05 16.64 5.76
CA ASN A 205 14.89 16.47 4.58
C ASN A 205 14.81 15.02 4.10
N PHE A 206 14.80 14.88 2.79
CA PHE A 206 14.84 13.59 2.10
C PHE A 206 16.06 13.58 1.21
N GLU A 207 16.98 12.69 1.47
CA GLU A 207 18.05 12.38 0.54
C GLU A 207 17.56 11.30 -0.41
N GLU A 208 17.64 11.56 -1.70
CA GLU A 208 17.23 10.61 -2.76
C GLU A 208 15.79 10.09 -2.61
N GLY A 209 14.87 10.88 -2.03
CA GLY A 209 13.47 10.48 -1.83
C GLY A 209 13.24 9.49 -0.70
N LYS A 210 14.27 9.19 0.12
CA LYS A 210 14.14 8.32 1.29
C LYS A 210 14.02 9.14 2.58
N PRO A 211 13.11 8.77 3.49
CA PRO A 211 12.97 9.45 4.77
C PRO A 211 14.23 9.23 5.63
N ARG A 212 14.76 10.31 6.18
CA ARG A 212 15.90 10.32 7.10
C ARG A 212 15.54 11.02 8.40
N VAL A 213 16.06 10.52 9.49
CA VAL A 213 15.89 11.09 10.82
C VAL A 213 17.25 11.13 11.51
N MET A 214 17.45 12.09 12.38
CA MET A 214 18.71 12.25 13.08
C MET A 214 18.55 11.87 14.56
N VAL A 215 19.52 11.15 15.09
CA VAL A 215 19.69 10.96 16.53
C VAL A 215 20.71 12.00 17.01
N ASP A 216 20.25 12.95 17.81
CA ASP A 216 21.07 13.99 18.42
C ASP A 216 21.45 13.62 19.87
N TYR A 217 22.42 14.33 20.40
CA TYR A 217 22.87 14.26 21.83
C TYR A 217 23.39 12.90 22.25
N LEU A 218 23.95 12.11 21.34
CA LEU A 218 24.72 10.92 21.72
C LEU A 218 25.99 11.32 22.41
N PRO A 219 26.48 10.57 23.44
CA PRO A 219 27.76 10.83 24.07
C PRO A 219 28.91 10.92 23.05
N LYS A 220 29.88 11.77 23.29
CA LYS A 220 31.03 11.94 22.38
C LYS A 220 31.81 10.64 22.19
N GLU A 221 31.93 9.87 23.26
CA GLU A 221 32.63 8.57 23.31
C GLU A 221 31.76 7.41 22.77
N SER A 222 30.54 7.69 22.33
CA SER A 222 29.64 6.68 21.82
C SER A 222 30.27 5.87 20.68
N LEU A 223 30.15 4.54 20.76
CA LEU A 223 30.62 3.59 19.78
C LEU A 223 29.49 3.18 18.77
N VAL A 224 28.54 4.07 18.58
CA VAL A 224 27.46 3.84 17.63
C VAL A 224 28.02 3.64 16.22
N ALA A 225 27.54 2.59 15.56
CA ALA A 225 27.98 2.17 14.23
C ALA A 225 26.80 1.91 13.29
N PRO A 226 26.98 2.04 11.97
CA PRO A 226 25.99 1.67 10.98
C PRO A 226 25.48 0.23 11.18
N GLY A 227 24.16 0.02 10.96
CA GLY A 227 23.50 -1.27 11.13
C GLY A 227 22.90 -1.51 12.52
N GLN A 228 23.21 -0.70 13.52
CA GLN A 228 22.59 -0.83 14.84
C GLN A 228 21.15 -0.32 14.84
N PHE A 229 20.31 -0.95 15.65
CA PHE A 229 18.93 -0.52 15.83
C PHE A 229 18.81 0.60 16.87
N VAL A 230 17.87 1.49 16.60
CA VAL A 230 17.49 2.57 17.52
C VAL A 230 16.05 2.32 17.97
N VAL A 231 15.86 2.32 19.29
CA VAL A 231 14.56 2.09 19.93
C VAL A 231 14.22 3.25 20.86
N THR A 232 12.96 3.36 21.25
CA THR A 232 12.54 4.35 22.26
C THR A 232 13.14 3.99 23.61
N SER A 233 13.63 5.00 24.35
CA SER A 233 14.29 4.80 25.66
C SER A 233 13.32 4.67 26.83
N GLY A 234 12.05 5.08 26.67
CA GLY A 234 11.09 5.14 27.78
C GLY A 234 11.28 6.29 28.76
N LEU A 235 12.23 7.20 28.51
CA LEU A 235 12.51 8.33 29.40
C LEU A 235 11.53 9.51 29.26
N GLY A 236 10.67 9.47 28.26
CA GLY A 236 9.61 10.47 28.05
C GLY A 236 8.28 10.04 28.66
N PRO A 237 7.35 10.98 28.87
CA PRO A 237 6.05 10.68 29.47
C PRO A 237 5.13 9.85 28.58
N TYR A 238 5.36 9.84 27.28
CA TYR A 238 4.42 9.27 26.29
C TYR A 238 4.94 8.02 25.60
N PHE A 239 6.24 7.94 25.31
CA PHE A 239 6.82 6.83 24.57
C PHE A 239 7.36 5.76 25.53
N PRO A 240 6.74 4.57 25.55
CA PRO A 240 7.30 3.46 26.31
C PRO A 240 8.62 2.98 25.70
N ALA A 241 9.46 2.28 26.47
CA ALA A 241 10.74 1.75 26.02
C ALA A 241 10.55 0.62 24.99
N GLY A 242 11.53 0.46 24.09
CA GLY A 242 11.64 -0.69 23.21
C GLY A 242 10.85 -0.64 21.90
N LEU A 243 10.17 0.47 21.60
CA LEU A 243 9.53 0.64 20.28
C LEU A 243 10.61 0.95 19.23
N ARG A 244 10.64 0.20 18.13
CA ARG A 244 11.65 0.37 17.07
C ARG A 244 11.42 1.66 16.30
N LEU A 245 12.47 2.50 16.24
CA LEU A 245 12.47 3.78 15.53
C LEU A 245 13.11 3.64 14.13
N GLY A 246 14.29 3.01 14.06
CA GLY A 246 15.03 2.89 12.82
C GLY A 246 16.33 2.13 12.96
N THR A 247 17.12 2.17 11.88
CA THR A 247 18.46 1.57 11.82
C THR A 247 19.48 2.67 11.49
N VAL A 248 20.61 2.67 12.16
CA VAL A 248 21.70 3.62 11.91
C VAL A 248 22.25 3.36 10.52
N LEU A 249 22.23 4.39 9.68
CA LEU A 249 22.83 4.37 8.35
C LEU A 249 24.25 4.88 8.37
N GLU A 250 24.42 6.03 9.00
CA GLU A 250 25.67 6.77 8.98
C GLU A 250 25.87 7.49 10.31
N VAL A 251 27.13 7.60 10.71
CA VAL A 251 27.55 8.40 11.86
C VAL A 251 28.52 9.47 11.34
N PRO A 252 28.04 10.69 11.13
CA PRO A 252 28.88 11.78 10.65
C PRO A 252 30.08 12.00 11.58
N PRO A 253 31.26 12.39 11.06
CA PRO A 253 32.39 12.74 11.87
C PRO A 253 32.03 13.92 12.77
N LEU A 254 32.66 13.98 13.96
CA LEU A 254 32.51 15.12 14.87
C LEU A 254 32.95 16.39 14.15
N ASN A 255 32.00 17.25 13.80
CA ASN A 255 32.27 18.48 13.09
C ASN A 255 32.14 19.66 14.05
N ASN A 256 33.15 20.55 14.07
CA ASN A 256 33.16 21.73 14.93
C ASN A 256 32.23 22.87 14.40
N GLU A 257 31.63 22.67 13.27
CA GLU A 257 30.77 23.68 12.61
C GLU A 257 29.33 23.72 13.15
N TYR A 258 28.88 22.70 13.89
CA TYR A 258 27.52 22.68 14.44
C TYR A 258 27.44 23.31 15.83
N PRO A 259 26.28 23.88 16.23
CA PRO A 259 26.15 24.65 17.49
C PRO A 259 26.38 23.81 18.76
N THR A 260 26.53 22.51 18.66
CA THR A 260 26.84 21.58 19.77
C THR A 260 28.35 21.51 20.10
N PHE A 261 29.20 22.25 19.39
CA PHE A 261 30.66 22.38 19.67
C PHE A 261 31.40 21.06 19.87
N GLY A 262 31.03 19.99 19.15
CA GLY A 262 31.68 18.68 19.27
C GLY A 262 31.53 18.00 20.64
N LEU A 263 30.55 18.45 21.46
CA LEU A 263 30.23 17.83 22.75
C LEU A 263 29.41 16.56 22.59
N TYR A 264 28.62 16.48 21.53
CA TYR A 264 27.76 15.36 21.26
C TYR A 264 27.99 14.81 19.85
N ARG A 265 27.76 13.51 19.70
CA ARG A 265 27.79 12.82 18.44
C ARG A 265 26.36 12.75 17.87
N GLN A 266 26.28 12.69 16.55
CA GLN A 266 25.03 12.54 15.82
C GLN A 266 25.07 11.24 15.02
N ALA A 267 23.89 10.65 14.75
CA ALA A 267 23.73 9.52 13.84
C ALA A 267 22.51 9.74 12.94
N ILE A 268 22.64 9.41 11.67
CA ILE A 268 21.54 9.43 10.71
C ILE A 268 20.94 8.03 10.71
N ILE A 269 19.63 7.95 10.89
CA ILE A 269 18.87 6.69 10.89
C ILE A 269 17.83 6.66 9.77
N GLU A 270 17.61 5.47 9.24
CA GLU A 270 16.47 5.16 8.37
C GLU A 270 15.32 4.64 9.23
N PRO A 271 14.13 5.26 9.19
CA PRO A 271 12.97 4.75 9.89
C PRO A 271 12.64 3.33 9.46
N THR A 272 12.31 2.46 10.42
CA THR A 272 11.90 1.07 10.11
C THR A 272 10.48 1.03 9.54
N ALA A 273 9.62 1.97 9.92
CA ALA A 273 8.27 2.10 9.37
C ALA A 273 8.32 2.62 7.93
N ASP A 274 7.55 2.01 7.05
CA ASP A 274 7.37 2.52 5.68
C ASP A 274 6.41 3.70 5.69
N LEU A 275 6.98 4.90 5.64
CA LEU A 275 6.22 6.15 5.69
C LEU A 275 5.53 6.49 4.35
N ASN A 276 5.81 5.74 3.27
CA ASN A 276 5.14 5.93 1.98
C ASN A 276 3.76 5.26 1.93
N GLN A 277 3.66 4.09 2.59
CA GLN A 277 2.47 3.25 2.59
C GLN A 277 1.92 3.13 4.01
N LEU A 278 1.17 4.14 4.42
CA LEU A 278 0.50 4.20 5.72
C LEU A 278 -1.00 4.04 5.50
N ASP A 279 -1.53 2.87 5.81
CA ASP A 279 -2.97 2.58 5.71
C ASP A 279 -3.58 2.35 7.09
N GLU A 280 -3.16 1.28 7.78
CA GLU A 280 -3.58 0.97 9.15
C GLU A 280 -2.42 1.18 10.11
N LEU A 281 -2.73 1.78 11.25
CA LEU A 281 -1.80 2.13 12.30
C LEU A 281 -2.38 1.76 13.66
N PHE A 282 -1.56 1.85 14.69
CA PHE A 282 -1.98 1.68 16.07
C PHE A 282 -1.52 2.85 16.92
N ILE A 283 -2.41 3.34 17.78
CA ILE A 283 -2.04 4.28 18.85
C ILE A 283 -1.73 3.46 20.10
N VAL A 284 -0.59 3.71 20.72
CA VAL A 284 -0.19 3.07 21.97
C VAL A 284 -0.86 3.81 23.13
N LEU A 285 -1.78 3.13 23.82
CA LEU A 285 -2.53 3.71 24.94
C LEU A 285 -1.80 3.56 26.27
N GLY A 286 -1.00 2.49 26.42
CA GLY A 286 -0.27 2.19 27.64
C GLY A 286 -0.04 0.67 27.82
N PRO A 287 0.54 0.23 28.95
CA PRO A 287 0.81 -1.18 29.23
C PRO A 287 -0.49 -1.97 29.41
N LYS A 288 -0.54 -3.21 28.89
CA LYS A 288 -1.66 -4.14 29.11
C LYS A 288 -1.85 -4.44 30.59
N GLN A 289 -3.08 -4.69 30.98
CA GLN A 289 -3.40 -5.07 32.36
C GLN A 289 -2.89 -6.50 32.60
N GLY A 290 -1.91 -6.66 33.49
CA GLY A 290 -1.33 -7.96 33.84
C GLY A 290 0.19 -8.07 33.68
N ASP A 291 0.80 -7.19 32.89
CA ASP A 291 2.26 -7.14 32.70
C ASP A 291 2.84 -5.91 33.41
N HIS A 292 2.95 -5.97 34.74
CA HIS A 292 3.88 -5.14 35.47
C HIS A 292 5.19 -5.95 35.67
N PRO A 293 6.23 -5.72 34.88
CA PRO A 293 7.57 -5.81 35.43
C PRO A 293 7.63 -4.69 36.45
N GLY A 294 7.67 -5.06 37.76
CA GLY A 294 7.60 -4.11 38.87
C GLY A 294 8.48 -2.89 38.63
N ASN A 295 7.87 -1.75 38.44
CA ASN A 295 8.55 -0.48 38.54
C ASN A 295 9.01 -0.38 40.02
N PRO A 296 10.32 -0.22 40.30
CA PRO A 296 10.82 -0.09 41.69
C PRO A 296 10.17 1.07 42.47
N GLN A 297 9.41 1.94 41.80
CA GLN A 297 8.71 3.08 42.41
C GLN A 297 7.30 2.74 42.90
N ASP A 298 6.73 1.56 42.51
CA ASP A 298 5.44 1.08 43.01
C ASP A 298 5.53 0.17 44.25
N ALA A 299 6.74 -0.03 44.79
CA ALA A 299 6.93 -0.58 46.11
C ALA A 299 6.31 0.43 47.10
N LYS A 300 5.08 0.12 47.58
CA LYS A 300 4.53 0.75 48.77
C LYS A 300 5.68 0.82 49.82
N PRO A 301 5.95 1.99 50.41
CA PRO A 301 6.88 2.03 51.53
C PRO A 301 6.38 1.00 52.54
N ASP A 302 7.21 -0.02 52.77
CA ASP A 302 6.95 -1.03 53.78
C ASP A 302 6.55 -0.28 55.05
N ALA A 303 5.44 -0.72 55.62
CA ALA A 303 4.96 -0.24 56.90
C ALA A 303 6.15 -0.24 57.87
N THR A 304 6.54 0.96 58.28
CA THR A 304 7.53 1.16 59.37
C THR A 304 7.20 0.20 60.50
N PRO A 305 8.08 -0.70 60.93
CA PRO A 305 7.79 -1.53 62.06
C PRO A 305 7.53 -0.61 63.26
N ASP A 306 6.36 -0.80 63.86
CA ASP A 306 5.92 -0.10 65.05
C ASP A 306 6.90 -0.36 66.18
N ILE A 307 7.86 0.56 66.35
CA ILE A 307 8.78 0.54 67.49
C ILE A 307 7.99 1.06 68.67
N THR A 308 7.27 0.14 69.35
CA THR A 308 6.72 0.38 70.68
C THR A 308 7.88 0.60 71.63
N PRO A 309 8.07 1.77 72.26
CA PRO A 309 9.14 1.97 73.21
C PRO A 309 8.89 1.08 74.47
N ALA A 310 9.88 0.29 74.83
CA ALA A 310 9.87 -0.50 76.06
C ALA A 310 9.69 0.40 77.28
N PRO A 311 8.93 -0.02 78.28
CA PRO A 311 8.67 0.76 79.47
C PRO A 311 9.98 0.93 80.30
N ASN A 312 10.27 2.15 80.55
CA ASN A 312 11.35 2.59 81.45
C ASN A 312 11.24 1.92 82.81
N ALA A 313 12.16 1.02 83.10
CA ALA A 313 12.44 0.57 84.46
C ALA A 313 13.47 1.55 85.09
N SER A 314 12.94 2.58 85.73
CA SER A 314 13.73 3.46 86.55
C SER A 314 13.09 3.58 87.95
N ALA A 315 13.96 3.45 88.95
CA ALA A 315 13.82 3.82 90.35
C ALA A 315 13.42 2.74 91.32
N ALA A 316 14.43 2.18 91.92
CA ALA A 316 14.47 1.89 93.35
C ALA A 316 15.95 1.83 93.71
N GLY A 317 16.42 2.78 94.50
CA GLY A 317 16.80 2.76 95.85
C GLY A 317 18.12 3.36 96.06
N ALA A 318 18.12 4.58 96.50
CA ALA A 318 19.24 5.12 97.28
C ALA A 318 18.84 5.09 98.73
N ASN A 319 19.58 4.46 99.57
CA ASN A 319 19.82 4.85 100.94
C ASN A 319 20.97 3.99 101.49
N ASN A 320 21.99 4.56 101.76
CA ASN A 320 22.91 4.82 102.87
C ASN A 320 24.33 5.16 102.37
#